data_aad687e4f12f2b6ec2607460485b92af
#
_entry.id   aad687e4f12f2b6ec2607460485b92af
#
_cell.length_a   1.000
_cell.length_b   1.000
_cell.length_c   1.000
_cell.angle_alpha   90.00
_cell.angle_beta   90.00
_cell.angle_gamma   90.00
#
_symmetry.space_group_name_H-M   'P 1'
#
loop_
_entity.id
_entity.type
_entity.pdbx_description
1 polymer ?
#
loop_
_entity_poly.entity_id
_entity_poly.type
_entity_poly.pdbx_seq_one_letter_code
_entity_poly.pdbx_strand_id
1 'polypeptide(L)'
;MSLQTRLNLRAMQILVSNFPHAVRFILGLRRHAIFLLCVLIGLAAQAVAQAPSAAKSTGQYDLMVEALIKKVSPSVVQILVTAYAPLEESSRGNAGVVLGRQRASGSGFVIDPEGYIVTNAHVVNGAQRIEVVLPSPSPDGSLATALSPRMDIVPARVIGVAREKDLALLKIENTKLPELPLASYRDARQGQTVFAFGSPEGLRNSITHGLISAVARQLDPDSPLIYIQTDAPINPGNSGGPLVNLNGEVIGVNTFILSQSGGNEGLGFAIPSATVRTVYRQLKQFGHLRRQEIGVGIQTITPAIAVGLGLKQKYGVIISDVLPGGPAEAAGLMVGDLLVSLDGQPADNLPSVNYYFLLRDSSEKVQVTVLRGTAQEVFSVATVEEGQDMDRLISLADPETNLIPGLGILGLEIDKKTAPMLRGLRGPYGIVVTARVTGSKGDVALVPGDVIRSLNTQPMTTLERLRAALKAIAPGTPLVLQIQRDGKLVFVPITLE
;
A
#
# COMPACT_ATOMS: atom_id res chain seq x y z
N MET A 1 12.21 52.24 49.95
CA MET A 1 11.64 53.58 49.70
C MET A 1 12.61 54.61 50.26
N SER A 2 13.21 55.45 49.41
CA SER A 2 14.22 56.43 49.79
C SER A 2 13.57 57.59 50.58
N LEU A 3 14.43 58.26 51.44
CA LEU A 3 14.05 59.41 52.26
C LEU A 3 13.33 60.50 51.44
N GLN A 4 13.70 60.67 50.21
CA GLN A 4 13.14 61.61 49.25
C GLN A 4 11.66 61.36 48.94
N THR A 5 11.24 60.13 48.90
CA THR A 5 9.83 59.71 48.64
C THR A 5 8.92 60.01 49.87
N ARG A 6 9.47 59.95 51.08
CA ARG A 6 8.70 60.27 52.30
C ARG A 6 8.53 61.78 52.52
N LEU A 7 9.50 62.61 52.12
CA LEU A 7 9.40 64.07 52.19
C LEU A 7 8.37 64.62 51.16
N ASN A 8 8.31 64.10 49.95
CA ASN A 8 7.33 64.50 48.96
C ASN A 8 5.89 64.15 49.34
N LEU A 9 5.68 62.98 50.01
CA LEU A 9 4.37 62.59 50.48
C LEU A 9 3.82 63.46 51.63
N ARG A 10 4.70 63.94 52.54
CA ARG A 10 4.30 64.88 53.65
C ARG A 10 3.98 66.28 53.11
N ALA A 11 4.74 66.78 52.16
CA ALA A 11 4.50 68.09 51.52
C ALA A 11 3.15 68.11 50.78
N MET A 12 2.82 67.01 50.14
CA MET A 12 1.57 66.89 49.39
C MET A 12 0.35 66.70 50.32
N GLN A 13 0.51 66.17 51.54
CA GLN A 13 -0.57 66.07 52.55
C GLN A 13 -0.96 67.45 53.15
N ILE A 14 -0.02 68.34 53.32
CA ILE A 14 -0.25 69.68 53.87
C ILE A 14 -0.96 70.58 52.84
N LEU A 15 -0.66 70.42 51.54
CA LEU A 15 -1.32 71.18 50.45
C LEU A 15 -2.80 70.82 50.26
N VAL A 16 -3.19 69.61 50.56
CA VAL A 16 -4.54 69.09 50.34
C VAL A 16 -5.48 69.45 51.50
N SER A 17 -4.94 69.87 52.70
CA SER A 17 -5.78 70.19 53.88
C SER A 17 -6.54 71.52 53.79
N ASN A 18 -6.19 72.41 52.85
CA ASN A 18 -6.78 73.75 52.77
C ASN A 18 -7.80 73.94 51.66
N PHE A 19 -8.29 72.86 50.98
CA PHE A 19 -9.32 72.99 49.96
C PHE A 19 -10.72 72.64 50.48
N PRO A 20 -11.81 73.28 49.93
CA PRO A 20 -13.18 72.93 50.29
C PRO A 20 -13.49 71.48 50.00
N HIS A 21 -14.40 70.91 50.80
CA HIS A 21 -14.76 69.46 50.80
C HIS A 21 -15.02 68.87 49.41
N ALA A 22 -15.63 69.61 48.50
CA ALA A 22 -15.91 69.20 47.12
C ALA A 22 -14.66 68.92 46.30
N VAL A 23 -13.62 69.73 46.46
CA VAL A 23 -12.35 69.60 45.73
C VAL A 23 -11.51 68.42 46.24
N ARG A 24 -11.61 68.10 47.53
CA ARG A 24 -10.97 66.90 48.15
C ARG A 24 -11.61 65.64 47.62
N PHE A 25 -12.94 65.60 47.42
CA PHE A 25 -13.61 64.46 46.88
C PHE A 25 -13.24 64.19 45.42
N ILE A 26 -13.15 65.22 44.58
CA ILE A 26 -12.74 65.11 43.14
C ILE A 26 -11.26 64.68 43.05
N LEU A 27 -10.35 65.21 43.88
CA LEU A 27 -8.95 64.82 43.89
C LEU A 27 -8.78 63.37 44.42
N GLY A 28 -9.58 62.94 45.36
CA GLY A 28 -9.63 61.53 45.82
C GLY A 28 -10.03 60.57 44.71
N LEU A 29 -11.13 60.87 43.98
CA LEU A 29 -11.58 60.06 42.85
C LEU A 29 -10.51 59.95 41.74
N ARG A 30 -9.86 61.05 41.38
CA ARG A 30 -8.78 61.05 40.38
C ARG A 30 -7.59 60.19 40.82
N ARG A 31 -7.20 60.22 42.10
CA ARG A 31 -6.09 59.36 42.63
C ARG A 31 -6.43 57.89 42.55
N HIS A 32 -7.70 57.49 42.89
CA HIS A 32 -8.14 56.13 42.77
C HIS A 32 -8.25 55.64 41.31
N ALA A 33 -8.70 56.53 40.41
CA ALA A 33 -8.77 56.24 38.98
C ALA A 33 -7.35 56.06 38.37
N ILE A 34 -6.40 56.90 38.75
CA ILE A 34 -4.97 56.77 38.28
C ILE A 34 -4.36 55.48 38.84
N PHE A 35 -4.62 55.16 40.14
CA PHE A 35 -4.12 53.92 40.73
C PHE A 35 -4.71 52.71 40.04
N LEU A 36 -6.00 52.70 39.79
CA LEU A 36 -6.68 51.61 39.05
C LEU A 36 -6.13 51.46 37.61
N LEU A 37 -5.89 52.56 36.94
CA LEU A 37 -5.29 52.55 35.60
C LEU A 37 -3.85 52.03 35.61
N CYS A 38 -3.07 52.37 36.58
CA CYS A 38 -1.69 51.83 36.76
C CYS A 38 -1.71 50.33 37.06
N VAL A 39 -2.67 49.87 37.90
CA VAL A 39 -2.85 48.42 38.18
C VAL A 39 -3.31 47.67 36.94
N LEU A 40 -4.25 48.22 36.16
CA LEU A 40 -4.70 47.64 34.89
C LEU A 40 -3.58 47.57 33.84
N ILE A 41 -2.76 48.65 33.72
CA ILE A 41 -1.61 48.64 32.83
C ILE A 41 -0.55 47.64 33.31
N GLY A 42 -0.31 47.52 34.63
CA GLY A 42 0.60 46.52 35.19
C GLY A 42 0.13 45.07 34.95
N LEU A 43 -1.17 44.81 35.10
CA LEU A 43 -1.78 43.50 34.77
C LEU A 43 -1.73 43.18 33.30
N ALA A 44 -1.99 44.17 32.42
CA ALA A 44 -1.86 44.01 30.98
C ALA A 44 -0.42 43.74 30.53
N ALA A 45 0.55 44.43 31.13
CA ALA A 45 1.98 44.18 30.87
C ALA A 45 2.44 42.80 31.35
N GLN A 46 1.91 42.28 32.46
CA GLN A 46 2.18 40.90 32.89
C GLN A 46 1.50 39.85 31.98
N ALA A 47 0.31 40.13 31.46
CA ALA A 47 -0.38 39.23 30.54
C ALA A 47 0.36 39.13 29.21
N VAL A 48 0.93 40.23 28.70
CA VAL A 48 1.76 40.25 27.49
C VAL A 48 3.11 39.54 27.70
N ALA A 49 3.68 39.64 28.90
CA ALA A 49 4.93 38.95 29.22
C ALA A 49 4.78 37.43 29.42
N GLN A 50 3.56 36.96 29.67
CA GLN A 50 3.22 35.53 29.85
C GLN A 50 2.63 34.87 28.60
N ALA A 51 2.46 35.61 27.51
CA ALA A 51 2.08 35.00 26.25
C ALA A 51 3.20 34.01 25.80
N PRO A 52 2.96 32.70 25.68
CA PRO A 52 3.97 31.77 25.21
C PRO A 52 4.46 32.28 23.86
N SER A 53 5.76 32.43 23.73
CA SER A 53 6.39 32.89 22.50
C SER A 53 6.08 31.87 21.38
N ALA A 54 5.07 32.12 20.58
CA ALA A 54 4.72 31.33 19.41
C ALA A 54 5.93 31.12 18.47
N ALA A 55 6.85 32.06 18.45
CA ALA A 55 8.10 31.99 17.70
C ALA A 55 9.08 30.91 18.21
N LYS A 56 9.05 30.53 19.50
CA LYS A 56 9.88 29.44 20.02
C LYS A 56 9.30 28.05 19.68
N SER A 57 7.97 27.94 19.57
CA SER A 57 7.33 26.66 19.24
C SER A 57 7.47 26.31 17.75
N THR A 58 7.42 27.30 16.86
CA THR A 58 7.63 27.10 15.42
C THR A 58 9.06 26.64 15.13
N GLY A 59 10.06 27.29 15.71
CA GLY A 59 11.46 26.87 15.52
C GLY A 59 11.78 25.48 16.05
N GLN A 60 11.09 25.02 17.10
CA GLN A 60 11.25 23.66 17.61
C GLN A 60 10.65 22.60 16.67
N TYR A 61 9.50 22.89 16.05
CA TYR A 61 8.89 22.01 15.05
C TYR A 61 9.78 21.89 13.82
N ASP A 62 10.30 23.00 13.29
CA ASP A 62 11.19 23.01 12.12
C ASP A 62 12.46 22.17 12.37
N LEU A 63 13.08 22.30 13.54
CA LEU A 63 14.25 21.49 13.93
C LEU A 63 13.91 20.01 14.02
N MET A 64 12.74 19.66 14.52
CA MET A 64 12.28 18.29 14.60
C MET A 64 12.05 17.69 13.20
N VAL A 65 11.44 18.44 12.29
CA VAL A 65 11.24 18.03 10.90
C VAL A 65 12.57 17.88 10.16
N GLU A 66 13.50 18.81 10.35
CA GLU A 66 14.86 18.69 9.80
C GLU A 66 15.59 17.42 10.29
N ALA A 67 15.50 17.13 11.60
CA ALA A 67 16.09 15.92 12.17
C ALA A 67 15.45 14.66 11.58
N LEU A 68 14.12 14.66 11.40
CA LEU A 68 13.40 13.59 10.75
C LEU A 68 13.88 13.38 9.30
N ILE A 69 13.99 14.44 8.53
CA ILE A 69 14.47 14.39 7.14
C ILE A 69 15.89 13.80 7.08
N LYS A 70 16.80 14.29 7.92
CA LYS A 70 18.17 13.76 7.99
C LYS A 70 18.23 12.28 8.37
N LYS A 71 17.27 11.81 9.19
CA LYS A 71 17.17 10.40 9.59
C LYS A 71 16.62 9.52 8.49
N VAL A 72 15.57 9.95 7.76
CA VAL A 72 14.80 9.12 6.84
C VAL A 72 15.36 9.13 5.42
N SER A 73 15.74 10.31 4.90
CA SER A 73 16.16 10.47 3.49
C SER A 73 17.31 9.55 3.06
N PRO A 74 18.29 9.21 3.90
CA PRO A 74 19.37 8.29 3.49
C PRO A 74 18.93 6.86 3.21
N SER A 75 17.70 6.50 3.61
CA SER A 75 17.13 5.16 3.41
C SER A 75 16.11 5.12 2.26
N VAL A 76 15.74 6.28 1.70
CA VAL A 76 14.76 6.36 0.61
C VAL A 76 15.49 6.38 -0.72
N VAL A 77 15.06 5.51 -1.63
CA VAL A 77 15.70 5.32 -2.94
C VAL A 77 14.73 5.58 -4.08
N GLN A 78 15.26 6.00 -5.22
CA GLN A 78 14.51 6.01 -6.47
C GLN A 78 14.72 4.68 -7.19
N ILE A 79 13.66 4.14 -7.75
CA ILE A 79 13.67 2.92 -8.54
C ILE A 79 13.42 3.29 -10.00
N LEU A 80 14.36 2.93 -10.86
CA LEU A 80 14.26 3.11 -12.30
C LEU A 80 13.98 1.74 -12.93
N VAL A 81 12.90 1.68 -13.68
CA VAL A 81 12.46 0.46 -14.35
C VAL A 81 12.54 0.66 -15.85
N THR A 82 13.17 -0.28 -16.54
CA THR A 82 13.10 -0.38 -18.00
C THR A 82 12.20 -1.55 -18.35
N ALA A 83 11.12 -1.27 -19.08
CA ALA A 83 10.17 -2.25 -19.59
C ALA A 83 10.02 -2.06 -21.10
N TYR A 84 9.49 -3.06 -21.81
CA TYR A 84 9.03 -2.88 -23.18
C TYR A 84 7.53 -2.68 -23.19
N ALA A 85 7.09 -1.64 -23.90
CA ALA A 85 5.67 -1.41 -24.16
C ALA A 85 5.47 -1.00 -25.64
N PRO A 86 4.26 -1.19 -26.19
CA PRO A 86 3.94 -0.71 -27.52
C PRO A 86 4.16 0.80 -27.62
N LEU A 87 4.87 1.25 -28.67
CA LEU A 87 4.98 2.68 -28.97
C LEU A 87 3.66 3.18 -29.54
N GLU A 88 3.11 4.26 -28.98
CA GLU A 88 1.80 4.84 -29.40
C GLU A 88 1.78 5.29 -30.88
N GLU A 89 2.94 5.57 -31.47
CA GLU A 89 3.04 5.97 -32.90
C GLU A 89 2.78 4.84 -33.88
N SER A 90 2.80 3.57 -33.48
CA SER A 90 2.57 2.43 -34.38
C SER A 90 1.09 2.16 -34.69
N SER A 91 0.16 2.92 -34.14
CA SER A 91 -1.29 2.74 -34.38
C SER A 91 -1.82 3.38 -35.68
N ARG A 92 -0.97 4.01 -36.49
CA ARG A 92 -1.38 4.68 -37.75
C ARG A 92 -0.79 4.04 -39.00
N GLY A 93 -0.72 2.74 -39.08
CA GLY A 93 -0.29 2.07 -40.31
C GLY A 93 -0.15 0.57 -40.12
N ASN A 94 -0.30 -0.18 -41.21
CA ASN A 94 -0.28 -1.64 -41.30
C ASN A 94 1.10 -2.27 -40.98
N ALA A 95 1.91 -1.63 -40.16
CA ALA A 95 3.20 -2.10 -39.67
C ALA A 95 3.04 -2.67 -38.25
N GLY A 96 3.61 -3.83 -38.01
CA GLY A 96 3.49 -4.57 -36.75
C GLY A 96 3.80 -3.73 -35.51
N VAL A 97 3.29 -4.16 -34.35
CA VAL A 97 3.49 -3.49 -33.07
C VAL A 97 4.99 -3.36 -32.80
N VAL A 98 5.50 -2.13 -32.85
CA VAL A 98 6.89 -1.83 -32.49
C VAL A 98 6.93 -1.70 -30.96
N LEU A 99 7.58 -2.66 -30.31
CA LEU A 99 7.86 -2.57 -28.88
C LEU A 99 8.98 -1.56 -28.64
N GLY A 100 8.66 -0.51 -27.95
CA GLY A 100 9.64 0.50 -27.55
C GLY A 100 10.07 0.32 -26.09
N ARG A 101 11.26 0.77 -25.79
CA ARG A 101 11.78 0.83 -24.44
C ARG A 101 11.06 1.96 -23.68
N GLN A 102 10.28 1.63 -22.68
CA GLN A 102 9.69 2.59 -21.78
C GLN A 102 10.45 2.59 -20.45
N ARG A 103 10.62 3.79 -19.90
CA ARG A 103 11.17 3.99 -18.57
C ARG A 103 10.07 4.44 -17.64
N ALA A 104 9.96 3.74 -16.52
CA ALA A 104 9.11 4.13 -15.41
C ALA A 104 9.99 4.39 -14.18
N SER A 105 9.50 5.20 -13.28
CA SER A 105 10.18 5.45 -12.01
C SER A 105 9.19 5.37 -10.85
N GLY A 106 9.70 4.95 -9.71
CA GLY A 106 8.99 4.93 -8.44
C GLY A 106 9.96 5.13 -7.30
N SER A 107 9.47 4.94 -6.10
CA SER A 107 10.25 5.03 -4.88
C SER A 107 10.34 3.67 -4.18
N GLY A 108 11.29 3.56 -3.27
CA GLY A 108 11.42 2.47 -2.33
C GLY A 108 12.17 2.92 -1.09
N PHE A 109 12.28 2.05 -0.12
CA PHE A 109 13.10 2.31 1.06
C PHE A 109 13.80 1.04 1.53
N VAL A 110 14.96 1.25 2.13
CA VAL A 110 15.77 0.18 2.71
C VAL A 110 15.09 -0.31 4.00
N ILE A 111 14.72 -1.58 4.04
CA ILE A 111 14.07 -2.22 5.19
C ILE A 111 15.03 -3.08 6.01
N ASP A 112 16.20 -3.37 5.45
CA ASP A 112 17.18 -4.27 6.04
C ASP A 112 18.59 -3.86 5.60
N PRO A 113 19.58 -3.81 6.50
CA PRO A 113 20.94 -3.36 6.21
C PRO A 113 21.67 -4.26 5.20
N GLU A 114 21.18 -5.47 4.95
CA GLU A 114 21.71 -6.32 3.88
C GLU A 114 21.36 -5.81 2.47
N GLY A 115 20.58 -4.71 2.32
CA GLY A 115 20.21 -4.11 1.05
C GLY A 115 18.90 -4.61 0.48
N TYR A 116 18.00 -5.05 1.32
CA TYR A 116 16.63 -5.29 0.92
C TYR A 116 15.85 -3.99 0.87
N ILE A 117 15.12 -3.80 -0.22
CA ILE A 117 14.32 -2.60 -0.50
C ILE A 117 12.88 -3.02 -0.73
N VAL A 118 11.96 -2.37 -0.04
CA VAL A 118 10.52 -2.50 -0.25
C VAL A 118 10.06 -1.42 -1.23
N THR A 119 9.18 -1.82 -2.14
CA THR A 119 8.47 -0.93 -3.08
C THR A 119 7.10 -1.52 -3.42
N ASN A 120 6.31 -0.83 -4.25
CA ASN A 120 5.07 -1.40 -4.77
C ASN A 120 5.33 -2.41 -5.90
N ALA A 121 4.42 -3.39 -6.02
CA ALA A 121 4.47 -4.38 -7.11
C ALA A 121 4.26 -3.74 -8.48
N HIS A 122 3.36 -2.75 -8.58
CA HIS A 122 3.10 -2.06 -9.85
C HIS A 122 4.31 -1.27 -10.35
N VAL A 123 5.21 -0.80 -9.46
CA VAL A 123 6.46 -0.09 -9.84
C VAL A 123 7.38 -1.01 -10.63
N VAL A 124 7.45 -2.29 -10.29
CA VAL A 124 8.35 -3.27 -10.92
C VAL A 124 7.64 -4.17 -11.93
N ASN A 125 6.37 -3.90 -12.23
CA ASN A 125 5.61 -4.73 -13.14
C ASN A 125 6.16 -4.67 -14.56
N GLY A 126 6.39 -5.84 -15.19
CA GLY A 126 6.96 -5.93 -16.53
C GLY A 126 8.41 -5.46 -16.65
N ALA A 127 9.10 -5.25 -15.52
CA ALA A 127 10.48 -4.81 -15.50
C ALA A 127 11.42 -5.86 -16.11
N GLN A 128 12.22 -5.46 -17.10
CA GLN A 128 13.35 -6.25 -17.62
C GLN A 128 14.66 -5.87 -16.93
N ARG A 129 14.76 -4.61 -16.56
CA ARG A 129 15.89 -4.09 -15.80
C ARG A 129 15.41 -3.16 -14.72
N ILE A 130 15.90 -3.38 -13.52
CA ILE A 130 15.65 -2.53 -12.37
C ILE A 130 16.97 -1.98 -11.90
N GLU A 131 17.03 -0.67 -11.76
CA GLU A 131 18.16 0.07 -11.24
C GLU A 131 17.69 0.93 -10.07
N VAL A 132 18.51 1.03 -9.06
CA VAL A 132 18.25 1.83 -7.86
C VAL A 132 19.23 2.99 -7.84
N VAL A 133 18.71 4.20 -7.77
CA VAL A 133 19.49 5.40 -7.53
C VAL A 133 19.63 5.57 -6.03
N LEU A 134 20.85 5.48 -5.54
CA LEU A 134 21.14 5.63 -4.12
C LEU A 134 21.03 7.10 -3.69
N PRO A 135 20.58 7.36 -2.46
CA PRO A 135 20.55 8.70 -1.93
C PRO A 135 21.97 9.26 -1.85
N SER A 136 22.18 10.43 -2.42
CA SER A 136 23.45 11.13 -2.29
C SER A 136 23.44 11.93 -0.96
N PRO A 137 24.40 11.76 -0.09
CA PRO A 137 24.50 12.63 1.07
C PRO A 137 24.72 14.07 0.57
N SER A 138 23.86 14.99 1.02
CA SER A 138 24.06 16.43 0.80
C SER A 138 24.82 16.97 2.03
N PRO A 139 26.13 17.07 1.99
CA PRO A 139 26.92 17.36 3.18
C PRO A 139 26.72 18.77 3.73
N ASP A 140 26.35 19.72 2.86
CA ASP A 140 26.39 21.15 3.17
C ASP A 140 25.12 21.92 2.78
N GLY A 141 24.11 21.26 2.17
CA GLY A 141 22.89 21.92 1.69
C GLY A 141 23.12 23.00 0.62
N SER A 142 24.32 23.05 0.04
CA SER A 142 24.63 24.04 -0.98
C SER A 142 23.88 23.77 -2.27
N LEU A 143 23.54 24.86 -2.99
CA LEU A 143 22.88 24.77 -4.29
C LEU A 143 23.69 23.94 -5.29
N ALA A 144 25.03 24.07 -5.24
CA ALA A 144 25.95 23.32 -6.08
C ALA A 144 25.86 21.79 -5.84
N THR A 145 25.75 21.36 -4.57
CA THR A 145 25.56 19.95 -4.21
C THR A 145 24.17 19.44 -4.57
N ALA A 146 23.14 20.27 -4.36
CA ALA A 146 21.77 19.91 -4.71
C ALA A 146 21.57 19.71 -6.22
N LEU A 147 22.30 20.48 -7.05
CA LEU A 147 22.27 20.40 -8.50
C LEU A 147 23.33 19.44 -9.08
N SER A 148 24.11 18.75 -8.23
CA SER A 148 25.14 17.82 -8.67
C SER A 148 24.52 16.67 -9.50
N PRO A 149 25.04 16.40 -10.72
CA PRO A 149 24.57 15.30 -11.56
C PRO A 149 25.07 13.92 -11.10
N ARG A 150 25.89 13.84 -10.05
CA ARG A 150 26.42 12.57 -9.55
C ARG A 150 25.28 11.71 -9.00
N MET A 151 25.09 10.56 -9.63
CA MET A 151 24.13 9.55 -9.22
C MET A 151 24.86 8.22 -9.06
N ASP A 152 24.79 7.64 -7.89
CA ASP A 152 25.22 6.26 -7.68
C ASP A 152 24.03 5.36 -8.05
N ILE A 153 24.13 4.74 -9.23
CA ILE A 153 23.11 3.83 -9.76
C ILE A 153 23.63 2.40 -9.64
N VAL A 154 22.87 1.56 -8.97
CA VAL A 154 23.21 0.16 -8.78
C VAL A 154 22.12 -0.74 -9.34
N PRO A 155 22.46 -1.91 -9.92
CA PRO A 155 21.46 -2.87 -10.36
C PRO A 155 20.75 -3.49 -9.16
N ALA A 156 19.45 -3.76 -9.32
CA ALA A 156 18.65 -4.47 -8.34
C ALA A 156 18.03 -5.73 -8.95
N ARG A 157 17.90 -6.77 -8.15
CA ARG A 157 17.16 -7.98 -8.50
C ARG A 157 15.88 -8.10 -7.71
N VAL A 158 14.84 -8.62 -8.32
CA VAL A 158 13.58 -8.94 -7.64
C VAL A 158 13.77 -10.21 -6.82
N ILE A 159 13.49 -10.15 -5.53
CA ILE A 159 13.45 -11.31 -4.63
C ILE A 159 12.10 -11.99 -4.71
N GLY A 160 11.03 -11.19 -4.74
CA GLY A 160 9.67 -11.66 -4.87
C GLY A 160 8.69 -10.51 -5.02
N VAL A 161 7.51 -10.83 -5.53
CA VAL A 161 6.42 -9.88 -5.76
C VAL A 161 5.13 -10.44 -5.18
N ALA A 162 4.47 -9.64 -4.36
CA ALA A 162 3.15 -9.92 -3.78
C ALA A 162 2.12 -9.00 -4.47
N ARG A 163 1.69 -9.36 -5.67
CA ARG A 163 0.83 -8.51 -6.53
C ARG A 163 -0.48 -8.13 -5.87
N GLU A 164 -1.11 -9.08 -5.21
CA GLU A 164 -2.37 -8.87 -4.50
C GLU A 164 -2.28 -7.92 -3.31
N LYS A 165 -1.08 -7.71 -2.77
CA LYS A 165 -0.80 -6.75 -1.70
C LYS A 165 -0.10 -5.51 -2.23
N ASP A 166 0.14 -5.47 -3.54
CA ASP A 166 0.88 -4.42 -4.24
C ASP A 166 2.24 -4.10 -3.60
N LEU A 167 2.98 -5.14 -3.20
CA LEU A 167 4.32 -5.02 -2.62
C LEU A 167 5.33 -5.87 -3.38
N ALA A 168 6.55 -5.37 -3.49
CA ALA A 168 7.69 -6.09 -4.04
C ALA A 168 8.92 -5.92 -3.14
N LEU A 169 9.77 -6.95 -3.12
CA LEU A 169 11.03 -6.95 -2.42
C LEU A 169 12.17 -7.03 -3.43
N LEU A 170 13.02 -6.02 -3.40
CA LEU A 170 14.24 -5.94 -4.21
C LEU A 170 15.46 -6.17 -3.35
N LYS A 171 16.56 -6.57 -3.99
CA LYS A 171 17.87 -6.73 -3.37
C LYS A 171 18.92 -6.01 -4.21
N ILE A 172 19.70 -5.17 -3.57
CA ILE A 172 20.91 -4.57 -4.12
C ILE A 172 22.14 -5.14 -3.41
N GLU A 173 23.22 -5.27 -4.16
CA GLU A 173 24.50 -5.66 -3.60
C GLU A 173 25.21 -4.44 -3.02
N ASN A 174 26.01 -4.66 -1.99
CA ASN A 174 26.84 -3.67 -1.33
C ASN A 174 26.09 -2.44 -0.78
N THR A 175 25.61 -2.54 0.45
CA THR A 175 24.88 -1.45 1.08
C THR A 175 25.51 -1.03 2.41
N LYS A 176 25.76 0.27 2.48
CA LYS A 176 25.97 0.99 3.74
C LYS A 176 24.78 1.91 4.03
N LEU A 177 23.62 1.61 3.43
CA LEU A 177 22.43 2.42 3.63
C LEU A 177 21.76 2.05 4.96
N PRO A 178 21.31 3.04 5.72
CA PRO A 178 20.57 2.77 6.95
C PRO A 178 19.19 2.18 6.61
N GLU A 179 18.72 1.28 7.46
CA GLU A 179 17.35 0.75 7.39
C GLU A 179 16.35 1.69 8.05
N LEU A 180 15.09 1.64 7.61
CA LEU A 180 13.97 2.28 8.29
C LEU A 180 13.21 1.26 9.14
N PRO A 181 13.02 1.55 10.43
CA PRO A 181 12.23 0.69 11.29
C PRO A 181 10.74 0.78 10.91
N LEU A 182 10.06 -0.36 10.94
CA LEU A 182 8.61 -0.42 10.78
C LEU A 182 7.93 -0.12 12.12
N ALA A 183 7.05 0.87 12.15
CA ALA A 183 6.21 1.17 13.30
C ALA A 183 5.26 0.01 13.62
N SER A 184 4.83 -0.08 14.88
CA SER A 184 3.69 -0.93 15.23
C SER A 184 2.42 -0.31 14.66
N TYR A 185 1.68 -1.07 13.85
CA TYR A 185 0.39 -0.61 13.31
C TYR A 185 -0.63 -0.29 14.41
N ARG A 186 -0.50 -0.93 15.57
CA ARG A 186 -1.36 -0.67 16.75
C ARG A 186 -1.20 0.75 17.30
N ASP A 187 -0.08 1.41 16.99
CA ASP A 187 0.23 2.77 17.45
C ASP A 187 -0.25 3.86 16.48
N ALA A 188 -0.73 3.46 15.29
CA ALA A 188 -1.32 4.39 14.34
C ALA A 188 -2.62 4.99 14.90
N ARG A 189 -2.76 6.32 14.81
CA ARG A 189 -3.93 7.06 15.31
C ARG A 189 -4.43 8.03 14.24
N GLN A 190 -5.75 8.13 14.10
CA GLN A 190 -6.36 9.19 13.29
C GLN A 190 -5.94 10.57 13.84
N GLY A 191 -5.57 11.48 12.96
CA GLY A 191 -5.03 12.81 13.32
C GLY A 191 -3.52 12.82 13.60
N GLN A 192 -2.83 11.67 13.57
CA GLN A 192 -1.38 11.61 13.73
C GLN A 192 -0.67 12.25 12.53
N THR A 193 0.29 13.12 12.78
CA THR A 193 1.14 13.72 11.74
C THR A 193 1.99 12.67 11.05
N VAL A 194 2.04 12.73 9.73
CA VAL A 194 2.79 11.81 8.88
C VAL A 194 3.50 12.55 7.75
N PHE A 195 4.56 11.93 7.26
CA PHE A 195 5.37 12.43 6.15
C PHE A 195 5.50 11.36 5.09
N ALA A 196 5.12 11.69 3.86
CA ALA A 196 5.33 10.83 2.72
C ALA A 196 6.63 11.21 2.01
N PHE A 197 7.54 10.26 1.90
CA PHE A 197 8.82 10.42 1.21
C PHE A 197 8.77 9.73 -0.15
N GLY A 198 9.49 10.31 -1.13
CA GLY A 198 9.62 9.74 -2.45
C GLY A 198 10.60 10.50 -3.33
N SER A 199 10.76 10.02 -4.55
CA SER A 199 11.59 10.61 -5.60
C SER A 199 10.80 10.77 -6.90
N PRO A 200 9.76 11.64 -6.93
CA PRO A 200 8.92 11.81 -8.11
C PRO A 200 9.72 12.36 -9.28
N GLU A 201 9.51 11.80 -10.48
CA GLU A 201 10.03 12.30 -11.77
C GLU A 201 11.53 12.69 -11.78
N GLY A 202 12.36 12.02 -10.96
CA GLY A 202 13.78 12.34 -10.83
C GLY A 202 14.07 13.51 -9.88
N LEU A 203 13.04 14.12 -9.27
CA LEU A 203 13.21 15.07 -8.17
C LEU A 203 13.50 14.27 -6.90
N ARG A 204 14.77 14.26 -6.50
CA ARG A 204 15.24 13.48 -5.36
C ARG A 204 14.68 14.03 -4.06
N ASN A 205 14.31 13.12 -3.15
CA ASN A 205 13.94 13.43 -1.77
C ASN A 205 12.78 14.44 -1.65
N SER A 206 11.73 14.25 -2.44
CA SER A 206 10.50 15.01 -2.23
C SER A 206 9.79 14.52 -0.97
N ILE A 207 9.34 15.46 -0.15
CA ILE A 207 8.68 15.18 1.11
C ILE A 207 7.39 15.99 1.14
N THR A 208 6.30 15.28 1.42
CA THR A 208 5.01 15.91 1.69
C THR A 208 4.56 15.55 3.10
N HIS A 209 3.76 16.38 3.74
CA HIS A 209 3.26 16.10 5.08
C HIS A 209 1.75 16.27 5.16
N GLY A 210 1.15 15.56 6.10
CA GLY A 210 -0.28 15.57 6.39
C GLY A 210 -0.58 14.79 7.66
N LEU A 211 -1.79 14.26 7.73
CA LEU A 211 -2.30 13.49 8.85
C LEU A 211 -2.79 12.11 8.39
N ILE A 212 -2.89 11.17 9.33
CA ILE A 212 -3.68 9.97 9.14
C ILE A 212 -5.17 10.37 9.17
N SER A 213 -5.83 10.35 8.01
CA SER A 213 -7.26 10.61 7.88
C SER A 213 -8.11 9.44 8.37
N ALA A 214 -7.62 8.20 8.18
CA ALA A 214 -8.19 6.97 8.76
C ALA A 214 -7.12 5.89 8.87
N VAL A 215 -7.15 5.12 9.95
CA VAL A 215 -6.16 4.05 10.18
C VAL A 215 -6.47 2.79 9.37
N ALA A 216 -7.72 2.58 8.98
CA ALA A 216 -8.16 1.46 8.15
C ALA A 216 -9.27 1.90 7.20
N ARG A 217 -9.05 1.71 5.91
CA ARG A 217 -10.04 1.92 4.86
C ARG A 217 -10.08 0.70 3.96
N GLN A 218 -11.25 0.15 3.77
CA GLN A 218 -11.57 -0.79 2.71
C GLN A 218 -12.25 0.01 1.60
N LEU A 219 -11.74 -0.05 0.40
CA LEU A 219 -12.24 0.76 -0.73
C LEU A 219 -13.33 0.03 -1.50
N ASP A 220 -13.27 -1.29 -1.50
CA ASP A 220 -14.23 -2.18 -2.11
C ASP A 220 -14.69 -3.20 -1.05
N PRO A 221 -16.00 -3.35 -0.79
CA PRO A 221 -16.53 -4.31 0.18
C PRO A 221 -16.08 -5.75 -0.04
N ASP A 222 -15.79 -6.13 -1.28
CA ASP A 222 -15.31 -7.46 -1.64
C ASP A 222 -13.78 -7.57 -1.67
N SER A 223 -13.06 -6.46 -1.50
CA SER A 223 -11.60 -6.47 -1.40
C SER A 223 -11.14 -6.84 0.01
N PRO A 224 -10.18 -7.78 0.13
CA PRO A 224 -9.58 -8.12 1.41
C PRO A 224 -8.54 -7.09 1.88
N LEU A 225 -8.28 -6.03 1.10
CA LEU A 225 -7.24 -5.06 1.37
C LEU A 225 -7.75 -3.94 2.26
N ILE A 226 -6.91 -3.54 3.20
CA ILE A 226 -7.08 -2.34 4.00
C ILE A 226 -5.92 -1.39 3.77
N TYR A 227 -6.19 -0.09 3.84
CA TYR A 227 -5.22 0.98 3.65
C TYR A 227 -5.27 1.98 4.78
N ILE A 228 -4.16 2.61 5.08
CA ILE A 228 -4.12 3.85 5.83
C ILE A 228 -4.49 4.96 4.85
N GLN A 229 -5.49 5.77 5.19
CA GLN A 229 -5.82 6.98 4.44
C GLN A 229 -5.07 8.17 5.02
N THR A 230 -4.50 9.02 4.15
CA THR A 230 -3.80 10.26 4.51
C THR A 230 -4.18 11.40 3.57
N ASP A 231 -4.13 12.62 4.07
CA ASP A 231 -4.22 13.84 3.26
C ASP A 231 -2.83 14.38 2.85
N ALA A 232 -1.75 13.75 3.33
CA ALA A 232 -0.42 14.02 2.80
C ALA A 232 -0.41 13.85 1.27
N PRO A 233 0.04 14.85 0.49
CA PRO A 233 0.03 14.75 -0.96
C PRO A 233 0.84 13.56 -1.47
N ILE A 234 0.15 12.57 -2.05
CA ILE A 234 0.73 11.46 -2.80
C ILE A 234 0.61 11.81 -4.28
N ASN A 235 1.70 11.69 -5.02
CA ASN A 235 1.77 11.94 -6.46
C ASN A 235 2.57 10.82 -7.13
N PRO A 236 2.46 10.65 -8.47
CA PRO A 236 3.32 9.74 -9.21
C PRO A 236 4.79 9.97 -8.86
N GLY A 237 5.47 8.87 -8.47
CA GLY A 237 6.85 8.89 -7.98
C GLY A 237 7.00 8.74 -6.47
N ASN A 238 6.00 9.06 -5.64
CA ASN A 238 6.00 8.71 -4.22
C ASN A 238 5.57 7.24 -3.99
N SER A 239 4.93 6.60 -4.97
CA SER A 239 4.51 5.20 -4.88
C SER A 239 5.70 4.29 -4.58
N GLY A 240 5.55 3.41 -3.61
CA GLY A 240 6.61 2.54 -3.08
C GLY A 240 7.48 3.18 -2.01
N GLY A 241 7.45 4.51 -1.86
CA GLY A 241 8.14 5.22 -0.79
C GLY A 241 7.45 5.08 0.56
N PRO A 242 8.15 5.38 1.67
CA PRO A 242 7.61 5.22 3.01
C PRO A 242 6.69 6.39 3.41
N LEU A 243 5.61 6.07 4.11
CA LEU A 243 4.84 6.98 4.95
C LEU A 243 5.36 6.82 6.38
N VAL A 244 5.94 7.88 6.97
CA VAL A 244 6.58 7.80 8.27
C VAL A 244 5.92 8.69 9.32
N ASN A 245 6.05 8.32 10.58
CA ASN A 245 5.68 9.15 11.73
C ASN A 245 6.81 10.11 12.11
N LEU A 246 6.59 10.97 13.11
CA LEU A 246 7.59 11.92 13.63
C LEU A 246 8.83 11.25 14.23
N ASN A 247 8.77 9.98 14.59
CA ASN A 247 9.92 9.21 15.06
C ASN A 247 10.81 8.68 13.92
N GLY A 248 10.37 8.84 12.65
CA GLY A 248 11.04 8.28 11.48
C GLY A 248 10.81 6.78 11.34
N GLU A 249 9.69 6.26 11.88
CA GLU A 249 9.28 4.87 11.72
C GLU A 249 8.24 4.77 10.61
N VAL A 250 8.35 3.76 9.76
CA VAL A 250 7.45 3.52 8.63
C VAL A 250 6.12 2.99 9.15
N ILE A 251 5.04 3.74 8.97
CA ILE A 251 3.67 3.33 9.27
C ILE A 251 2.97 2.69 8.08
N GLY A 252 3.46 2.96 6.86
CA GLY A 252 2.93 2.35 5.62
C GLY A 252 3.79 2.63 4.41
N VAL A 253 3.39 2.04 3.27
CA VAL A 253 3.98 2.26 1.94
C VAL A 253 3.00 3.05 1.10
N ASN A 254 3.40 4.23 0.63
CA ASN A 254 2.59 5.06 -0.26
C ASN A 254 2.27 4.28 -1.54
N THR A 255 1.01 4.24 -1.95
CA THR A 255 0.60 3.36 -3.04
C THR A 255 -0.11 4.12 -4.14
N PHE A 256 -1.25 4.74 -3.86
CA PHE A 256 -2.05 5.44 -4.87
C PHE A 256 -2.91 6.55 -4.26
N ILE A 257 -3.55 7.32 -5.13
CA ILE A 257 -4.56 8.33 -4.80
C ILE A 257 -5.91 7.93 -5.40
N LEU A 258 -6.98 8.29 -4.73
CA LEU A 258 -8.31 8.32 -5.33
C LEU A 258 -8.57 9.73 -5.83
N SER A 259 -8.69 9.90 -7.14
CA SER A 259 -8.80 11.23 -7.77
C SER A 259 -9.65 11.16 -9.03
N GLN A 260 -10.47 12.17 -9.24
CA GLN A 260 -11.23 12.35 -10.48
C GLN A 260 -10.46 13.17 -11.52
N SER A 261 -9.56 14.05 -11.06
CA SER A 261 -8.74 14.93 -11.89
C SER A 261 -7.39 14.35 -12.28
N GLY A 262 -6.98 13.22 -11.68
CA GLY A 262 -5.65 12.62 -11.82
C GLY A 262 -4.58 13.24 -10.90
N GLY A 263 -4.90 14.35 -10.20
CA GLY A 263 -4.04 14.99 -9.19
C GLY A 263 -4.45 14.64 -7.76
N ASN A 264 -3.67 15.11 -6.79
CA ASN A 264 -3.98 14.91 -5.38
C ASN A 264 -5.22 15.73 -4.95
N GLU A 265 -6.23 15.06 -4.41
CA GLU A 265 -7.45 15.64 -3.85
C GLU A 265 -7.57 15.42 -2.33
N GLY A 266 -6.44 15.13 -1.66
CA GLY A 266 -6.42 14.83 -0.22
C GLY A 266 -6.83 13.40 0.14
N LEU A 267 -6.88 12.50 -0.85
CA LEU A 267 -7.27 11.10 -0.71
C LEU A 267 -6.10 10.19 -1.10
N GLY A 268 -5.05 10.18 -0.28
CA GLY A 268 -3.91 9.30 -0.43
C GLY A 268 -4.08 8.01 0.38
N PHE A 269 -3.49 6.92 -0.11
CA PHE A 269 -3.59 5.59 0.49
C PHE A 269 -2.22 4.94 0.61
N ALA A 270 -1.98 4.32 1.76
CA ALA A 270 -0.75 3.60 2.06
C ALA A 270 -1.04 2.20 2.60
N ILE A 271 -0.21 1.23 2.20
CA ILE A 271 -0.28 -0.16 2.70
C ILE A 271 0.27 -0.18 4.13
N PRO A 272 -0.47 -0.71 5.13
CA PRO A 272 -0.05 -0.68 6.53
C PRO A 272 1.26 -1.40 6.82
N SER A 273 2.05 -0.90 7.77
CA SER A 273 3.34 -1.48 8.18
C SER A 273 3.25 -2.94 8.63
N ALA A 274 2.13 -3.38 9.20
CA ALA A 274 1.93 -4.78 9.57
C ALA A 274 1.89 -5.70 8.34
N THR A 275 1.20 -5.28 7.27
CA THR A 275 1.21 -5.99 5.98
C THR A 275 2.62 -6.02 5.39
N VAL A 276 3.30 -4.85 5.39
CA VAL A 276 4.68 -4.74 4.90
C VAL A 276 5.62 -5.70 5.63
N ARG A 277 5.54 -5.77 6.95
CA ARG A 277 6.37 -6.66 7.79
C ARG A 277 6.19 -8.13 7.42
N THR A 278 4.95 -8.57 7.26
CA THR A 278 4.65 -9.97 6.93
C THR A 278 5.09 -10.31 5.51
N VAL A 279 4.77 -9.44 4.54
CA VAL A 279 5.17 -9.63 3.15
C VAL A 279 6.70 -9.65 3.02
N TYR A 280 7.41 -8.70 3.65
CA TYR A 280 8.87 -8.67 3.66
C TYR A 280 9.47 -9.99 4.18
N ARG A 281 9.00 -10.50 5.35
CA ARG A 281 9.51 -11.76 5.91
C ARG A 281 9.31 -12.93 4.95
N GLN A 282 8.10 -13.07 4.40
CA GLN A 282 7.77 -14.18 3.51
C GLN A 282 8.52 -14.09 2.17
N LEU A 283 8.59 -12.90 1.56
CA LEU A 283 9.35 -12.72 0.33
C LEU A 283 10.85 -12.94 0.53
N LYS A 284 11.44 -12.48 1.66
CA LYS A 284 12.85 -12.74 1.98
C LYS A 284 13.13 -14.22 2.16
N GLN A 285 12.24 -14.95 2.82
CA GLN A 285 12.44 -16.36 3.17
C GLN A 285 12.07 -17.31 2.02
N PHE A 286 10.97 -17.06 1.31
CA PHE A 286 10.39 -18.00 0.35
C PHE A 286 10.40 -17.50 -1.10
N GLY A 287 10.61 -16.18 -1.33
CA GLY A 287 10.47 -15.53 -2.64
C GLY A 287 9.04 -15.27 -3.07
N HIS A 288 8.05 -15.71 -2.32
CA HIS A 288 6.62 -15.56 -2.59
C HIS A 288 5.82 -15.54 -1.29
N LEU A 289 4.54 -15.14 -1.37
CA LEU A 289 3.62 -15.25 -0.24
C LEU A 289 3.15 -16.71 -0.09
N ARG A 290 3.19 -17.21 1.13
CA ARG A 290 2.55 -18.45 1.52
C ARG A 290 1.22 -18.11 2.17
N ARG A 291 0.15 -18.57 1.58
CA ARG A 291 -1.19 -18.38 2.12
C ARG A 291 -1.65 -19.65 2.80
N GLN A 292 -2.08 -19.48 4.04
CA GLN A 292 -2.81 -20.53 4.74
C GLN A 292 -4.29 -20.35 4.49
N GLU A 293 -5.00 -21.41 4.21
CA GLU A 293 -6.44 -21.43 4.04
C GLU A 293 -7.07 -22.63 4.75
N ILE A 294 -8.36 -22.57 4.96
CA ILE A 294 -9.13 -23.68 5.56
C ILE A 294 -10.04 -24.36 4.55
N GLY A 295 -10.00 -23.98 3.28
CA GLY A 295 -10.80 -24.58 2.20
C GLY A 295 -12.27 -24.13 2.23
N VAL A 296 -12.52 -22.83 2.44
CA VAL A 296 -13.85 -22.23 2.34
C VAL A 296 -13.85 -21.03 1.36
N GLY A 297 -14.92 -20.86 0.60
CA GLY A 297 -15.30 -19.64 -0.05
C GLY A 297 -16.10 -18.78 0.90
N ILE A 298 -15.79 -17.48 0.99
CA ILE A 298 -16.47 -16.56 1.89
C ILE A 298 -16.92 -15.30 1.15
N GLN A 299 -18.05 -14.73 1.59
CA GLN A 299 -18.61 -13.50 1.02
C GLN A 299 -19.10 -12.56 2.11
N THR A 300 -19.04 -11.25 1.82
CA THR A 300 -19.67 -10.23 2.67
C THR A 300 -21.18 -10.36 2.60
N ILE A 301 -21.86 -10.35 3.74
CA ILE A 301 -23.32 -10.31 3.83
C ILE A 301 -23.79 -8.92 3.43
N THR A 302 -24.38 -8.82 2.23
CA THR A 302 -25.08 -7.61 1.78
C THR A 302 -26.55 -7.65 2.22
N PRO A 303 -27.29 -6.52 2.23
CA PRO A 303 -28.72 -6.51 2.48
C PRO A 303 -29.49 -7.46 1.56
N ALA A 304 -29.09 -7.59 0.30
CA ALA A 304 -29.73 -8.50 -0.66
C ALA A 304 -29.50 -9.97 -0.28
N ILE A 305 -28.27 -10.36 0.08
CA ILE A 305 -27.94 -11.71 0.55
C ILE A 305 -28.72 -12.02 1.84
N ALA A 306 -28.77 -11.08 2.78
CA ALA A 306 -29.49 -11.28 4.04
C ALA A 306 -30.98 -11.53 3.81
N VAL A 307 -31.62 -10.77 2.93
CA VAL A 307 -33.04 -10.94 2.58
C VAL A 307 -33.25 -12.25 1.81
N GLY A 308 -32.44 -12.51 0.79
CA GLY A 308 -32.59 -13.71 -0.07
C GLY A 308 -32.42 -15.03 0.69
N LEU A 309 -31.52 -15.05 1.68
CA LEU A 309 -31.24 -16.24 2.50
C LEU A 309 -32.03 -16.25 3.83
N GLY A 310 -32.88 -15.23 4.09
CA GLY A 310 -33.67 -15.14 5.35
C GLY A 310 -32.83 -14.97 6.60
N LEU A 311 -31.64 -14.34 6.49
CA LEU A 311 -30.73 -14.15 7.60
C LEU A 311 -31.25 -13.06 8.55
N LYS A 312 -31.15 -13.30 9.86
CA LYS A 312 -31.44 -12.26 10.88
C LYS A 312 -30.36 -11.19 10.88
N GLN A 313 -29.12 -11.57 10.64
CA GLN A 313 -27.96 -10.69 10.61
C GLN A 313 -27.80 -10.08 9.20
N LYS A 314 -27.63 -8.75 9.12
CA LYS A 314 -27.54 -8.00 7.86
C LYS A 314 -26.12 -7.58 7.50
N TYR A 315 -25.13 -8.05 8.23
CA TYR A 315 -23.70 -7.77 8.06
C TYR A 315 -22.88 -8.98 8.46
N GLY A 316 -21.61 -8.99 8.13
CA GLY A 316 -20.68 -10.05 8.49
C GLY A 316 -20.21 -10.84 7.26
N VAL A 317 -19.71 -12.03 7.51
CA VAL A 317 -19.15 -12.93 6.50
C VAL A 317 -19.89 -14.26 6.55
N ILE A 318 -20.35 -14.72 5.38
CA ILE A 318 -20.99 -16.02 5.20
C ILE A 318 -20.09 -16.96 4.43
N ILE A 319 -20.06 -18.23 4.81
CA ILE A 319 -19.43 -19.29 4.03
C ILE A 319 -20.33 -19.58 2.81
N SER A 320 -19.85 -19.25 1.62
CA SER A 320 -20.55 -19.44 0.36
C SER A 320 -20.16 -20.73 -0.35
N ASP A 321 -19.01 -21.31 -0.01
CA ASP A 321 -18.51 -22.56 -0.56
C ASP A 321 -17.64 -23.29 0.46
N VAL A 322 -17.65 -24.64 0.41
CA VAL A 322 -16.78 -25.52 1.17
C VAL A 322 -16.12 -26.47 0.20
N LEU A 323 -14.79 -26.45 0.15
CA LEU A 323 -14.01 -27.25 -0.79
C LEU A 323 -14.20 -28.74 -0.51
N PRO A 324 -14.72 -29.54 -1.46
CA PRO A 324 -14.88 -30.99 -1.29
C PRO A 324 -13.55 -31.68 -1.01
N GLY A 325 -13.52 -32.53 0.01
CA GLY A 325 -12.30 -33.19 0.50
C GLY A 325 -11.34 -32.26 1.25
N GLY A 326 -11.74 -31.01 1.44
CA GLY A 326 -10.92 -29.98 2.13
C GLY A 326 -11.01 -30.06 3.66
N PRO A 327 -10.14 -29.29 4.37
CA PRO A 327 -10.10 -29.33 5.82
C PRO A 327 -11.37 -28.78 6.49
N ALA A 328 -12.05 -27.81 5.86
CA ALA A 328 -13.30 -27.26 6.36
C ALA A 328 -14.44 -28.30 6.33
N GLU A 329 -14.58 -29.03 5.20
CA GLU A 329 -15.54 -30.13 5.10
C GLU A 329 -15.26 -31.23 6.12
N ALA A 330 -13.99 -31.63 6.23
CA ALA A 330 -13.58 -32.64 7.21
C ALA A 330 -13.84 -32.24 8.68
N ALA A 331 -13.83 -30.94 8.96
CA ALA A 331 -14.16 -30.39 10.27
C ALA A 331 -15.67 -30.20 10.49
N GLY A 332 -16.51 -30.27 9.45
CA GLY A 332 -17.96 -30.13 9.53
C GLY A 332 -18.51 -28.71 9.31
N LEU A 333 -17.70 -27.80 8.76
CA LEU A 333 -18.21 -26.51 8.28
C LEU A 333 -19.14 -26.69 7.10
N MET A 334 -20.15 -25.84 6.95
CA MET A 334 -21.16 -25.92 5.90
C MET A 334 -21.39 -24.59 5.22
N VAL A 335 -21.86 -24.66 3.96
CA VAL A 335 -22.38 -23.47 3.26
C VAL A 335 -23.56 -22.89 4.03
N GLY A 336 -23.55 -21.57 4.21
CA GLY A 336 -24.56 -20.85 5.00
C GLY A 336 -24.15 -20.56 6.45
N ASP A 337 -23.03 -21.13 6.94
CA ASP A 337 -22.46 -20.74 8.25
C ASP A 337 -22.01 -19.28 8.22
N LEU A 338 -22.33 -18.53 9.26
CA LEU A 338 -21.87 -17.16 9.43
C LEU A 338 -20.62 -17.15 10.31
N LEU A 339 -19.52 -16.59 9.82
CA LEU A 339 -18.28 -16.48 10.59
C LEU A 339 -18.47 -15.49 11.75
N VAL A 340 -18.03 -15.88 12.94
CA VAL A 340 -18.05 -15.07 14.15
C VAL A 340 -16.64 -14.71 14.57
N SER A 341 -15.77 -15.72 14.71
CA SER A 341 -14.37 -15.50 15.10
C SER A 341 -13.44 -16.59 14.59
N LEU A 342 -12.15 -16.26 14.50
CA LEU A 342 -11.04 -17.16 14.23
C LEU A 342 -10.06 -17.08 15.42
N ASP A 343 -9.82 -18.17 16.11
CA ASP A 343 -9.04 -18.22 17.37
C ASP A 343 -9.46 -17.12 18.35
N GLY A 344 -10.76 -16.87 18.46
CA GLY A 344 -11.35 -15.83 19.32
C GLY A 344 -11.22 -14.39 18.78
N GLN A 345 -10.55 -14.15 17.65
CA GLN A 345 -10.50 -12.82 17.00
C GLN A 345 -11.74 -12.64 16.13
N PRO A 346 -12.44 -11.50 16.21
CA PRO A 346 -13.63 -11.23 15.40
C PRO A 346 -13.36 -11.39 13.89
N ALA A 347 -14.28 -12.09 13.20
CA ALA A 347 -14.22 -12.38 11.76
C ALA A 347 -15.50 -11.91 11.06
N ASP A 348 -15.93 -10.68 11.33
CA ASP A 348 -17.19 -10.09 10.90
C ASP A 348 -17.09 -9.30 9.57
N ASN A 349 -15.93 -9.30 8.93
CA ASN A 349 -15.69 -8.70 7.62
C ASN A 349 -14.54 -9.42 6.90
N LEU A 350 -14.53 -9.35 5.55
CA LEU A 350 -13.51 -10.02 4.74
C LEU A 350 -12.07 -9.57 5.06
N PRO A 351 -11.78 -8.27 5.25
CA PRO A 351 -10.44 -7.84 5.64
C PRO A 351 -9.92 -8.48 6.92
N SER A 352 -10.75 -8.60 7.97
CA SER A 352 -10.31 -9.22 9.24
C SER A 352 -9.96 -10.70 9.06
N VAL A 353 -10.75 -11.45 8.28
CA VAL A 353 -10.47 -12.85 7.95
C VAL A 353 -9.17 -12.99 7.16
N ASN A 354 -9.01 -12.20 6.09
CA ASN A 354 -7.80 -12.23 5.27
C ASN A 354 -6.56 -11.79 6.04
N TYR A 355 -6.70 -10.78 6.90
CA TYR A 355 -5.61 -10.28 7.73
C TYR A 355 -5.19 -11.32 8.78
N TYR A 356 -6.14 -12.03 9.36
CA TYR A 356 -5.87 -13.15 10.25
C TYR A 356 -4.98 -14.21 9.58
N PHE A 357 -5.36 -14.69 8.39
CA PHE A 357 -4.57 -15.68 7.66
C PHE A 357 -3.24 -15.13 7.12
N LEU A 358 -3.17 -13.87 6.74
CA LEU A 358 -1.93 -13.22 6.32
C LEU A 358 -0.89 -13.17 7.45
N LEU A 359 -1.32 -12.86 8.67
CA LEU A 359 -0.41 -12.71 9.82
C LEU A 359 -0.06 -14.04 10.49
N ARG A 360 -0.74 -15.12 10.12
CA ARG A 360 -0.54 -16.43 10.72
C ARG A 360 0.67 -17.13 10.10
N ASP A 361 1.63 -17.52 10.96
CA ASP A 361 2.83 -18.26 10.54
C ASP A 361 2.74 -19.76 10.87
N SER A 362 1.69 -20.20 11.57
CA SER A 362 1.57 -21.60 12.02
C SER A 362 0.64 -22.42 11.14
N SER A 363 1.01 -23.67 10.90
CA SER A 363 0.15 -24.70 10.28
C SER A 363 -0.76 -25.41 11.30
N GLU A 364 -0.87 -24.87 12.51
CA GLU A 364 -1.77 -25.41 13.55
C GLU A 364 -3.24 -25.23 13.14
N LYS A 365 -4.11 -26.07 13.74
CA LYS A 365 -5.55 -25.94 13.51
C LYS A 365 -6.08 -24.58 13.99
N VAL A 366 -7.07 -24.06 13.29
CA VAL A 366 -7.77 -22.81 13.59
C VAL A 366 -9.08 -23.16 14.31
N GLN A 367 -9.38 -22.50 15.42
CA GLN A 367 -10.70 -22.55 16.04
C GLN A 367 -11.64 -21.58 15.33
N VAL A 368 -12.49 -22.13 14.48
CA VAL A 368 -13.47 -21.39 13.70
C VAL A 368 -14.80 -21.38 14.46
N THR A 369 -15.23 -20.21 14.92
CA THR A 369 -16.54 -20.05 15.53
C THR A 369 -17.51 -19.55 14.47
N VAL A 370 -18.64 -20.23 14.31
CA VAL A 370 -19.70 -19.86 13.37
C VAL A 370 -21.05 -19.78 14.07
N LEU A 371 -21.95 -19.03 13.45
CA LEU A 371 -23.37 -19.07 13.76
C LEU A 371 -24.10 -19.89 12.70
N ARG A 372 -24.61 -21.07 13.07
CA ARG A 372 -25.42 -21.96 12.22
C ARG A 372 -26.87 -21.88 12.62
N GLY A 373 -27.67 -21.19 11.81
CA GLY A 373 -29.04 -20.84 12.18
C GLY A 373 -29.08 -19.91 13.40
N THR A 374 -29.35 -20.43 14.60
CA THR A 374 -29.34 -19.69 15.86
C THR A 374 -28.32 -20.22 16.88
N ALA A 375 -27.64 -21.31 16.53
CA ALA A 375 -26.64 -21.94 17.42
C ALA A 375 -25.23 -21.46 17.05
N GLN A 376 -24.45 -21.13 18.08
CA GLN A 376 -23.04 -20.87 17.93
C GLN A 376 -22.28 -22.18 18.07
N GLU A 377 -21.46 -22.51 17.08
CA GLU A 377 -20.68 -23.74 17.05
C GLU A 377 -19.19 -23.40 16.83
N VAL A 378 -18.30 -24.25 17.37
CA VAL A 378 -16.85 -24.09 17.26
C VAL A 378 -16.24 -25.32 16.60
N PHE A 379 -15.49 -25.11 15.54
CA PHE A 379 -14.84 -26.16 14.77
C PHE A 379 -13.32 -25.99 14.81
N SER A 380 -12.59 -27.11 14.98
CA SER A 380 -11.13 -27.13 14.92
C SER A 380 -10.70 -27.53 13.52
N VAL A 381 -10.35 -26.58 12.69
CA VAL A 381 -10.10 -26.74 11.25
C VAL A 381 -8.61 -26.73 10.97
N ALA A 382 -8.10 -27.76 10.25
CA ALA A 382 -6.72 -27.75 9.79
C ALA A 382 -6.50 -26.68 8.72
N THR A 383 -5.31 -26.08 8.69
CA THR A 383 -4.91 -25.19 7.60
C THR A 383 -4.14 -25.95 6.54
N VAL A 384 -4.31 -25.55 5.30
CA VAL A 384 -3.52 -26.02 4.15
C VAL A 384 -2.90 -24.81 3.46
N GLU A 385 -1.73 -25.00 2.86
CA GLU A 385 -1.13 -23.97 2.05
C GLU A 385 -1.88 -23.86 0.71
N GLU A 386 -2.25 -22.65 0.31
CA GLU A 386 -2.92 -22.40 -0.96
C GLU A 386 -2.04 -22.84 -2.14
N GLY A 387 -2.54 -23.79 -2.94
CA GLY A 387 -1.75 -24.49 -3.97
C GLY A 387 -1.67 -23.77 -5.32
N GLN A 388 -2.23 -22.57 -5.47
CA GLN A 388 -2.12 -21.77 -6.70
C GLN A 388 -1.23 -20.56 -6.46
N ASP A 389 0.03 -20.70 -6.86
CA ASP A 389 0.98 -19.60 -6.79
C ASP A 389 1.06 -18.90 -8.16
N MET A 390 0.01 -18.13 -8.48
CA MET A 390 -0.02 -17.35 -9.72
C MET A 390 1.11 -16.32 -9.78
N ASP A 391 1.48 -15.71 -8.66
CA ASP A 391 2.59 -14.77 -8.59
C ASP A 391 3.92 -15.46 -8.93
N ARG A 392 4.08 -16.70 -8.48
CA ARG A 392 5.25 -17.51 -8.83
C ARG A 392 5.24 -17.95 -10.30
N LEU A 393 4.09 -18.36 -10.84
CA LEU A 393 3.94 -18.66 -12.26
C LEU A 393 4.24 -17.42 -13.12
N ILE A 394 3.73 -16.24 -12.73
CA ILE A 394 4.02 -14.99 -13.41
C ILE A 394 5.52 -14.65 -13.34
N SER A 395 6.16 -14.87 -12.20
CA SER A 395 7.60 -14.60 -12.04
C SER A 395 8.52 -15.52 -12.85
N LEU A 396 8.04 -16.69 -13.24
CA LEU A 396 8.74 -17.63 -14.11
C LEU A 396 8.59 -17.29 -15.60
N ALA A 397 7.60 -16.45 -15.96
CA ALA A 397 7.34 -16.10 -17.35
C ALA A 397 8.27 -14.95 -17.79
N ASP A 398 9.12 -15.25 -18.77
CA ASP A 398 9.97 -14.28 -19.44
C ASP A 398 9.21 -13.70 -20.65
N PRO A 399 9.00 -12.38 -20.72
CA PRO A 399 8.30 -11.75 -21.84
C PRO A 399 8.91 -12.03 -23.21
N GLU A 400 10.22 -12.22 -23.31
CA GLU A 400 10.90 -12.49 -24.59
C GLU A 400 10.65 -13.91 -25.07
N THR A 401 10.67 -14.89 -24.17
CA THR A 401 10.55 -16.31 -24.51
C THR A 401 9.15 -16.87 -24.37
N ASN A 402 8.30 -16.27 -23.52
CA ASN A 402 6.98 -16.77 -23.17
C ASN A 402 5.80 -16.04 -23.85
N LEU A 403 6.09 -14.97 -24.63
CA LEU A 403 5.04 -14.24 -25.36
C LEU A 403 4.42 -15.09 -26.46
N ILE A 404 3.08 -15.08 -26.52
CA ILE A 404 2.27 -15.65 -27.60
C ILE A 404 1.54 -14.49 -28.30
N PRO A 405 2.14 -13.85 -29.32
CA PRO A 405 1.62 -12.60 -29.90
C PRO A 405 0.22 -12.71 -30.45
N GLY A 406 -0.10 -13.84 -31.12
CA GLY A 406 -1.42 -14.08 -31.71
C GLY A 406 -2.58 -14.16 -30.69
N LEU A 407 -2.28 -14.38 -29.41
CA LEU A 407 -3.27 -14.41 -28.33
C LEU A 407 -3.11 -13.24 -27.35
N GLY A 408 -2.06 -12.45 -27.49
CA GLY A 408 -1.76 -11.34 -26.55
C GLY A 408 -1.56 -11.78 -25.11
N ILE A 409 -0.91 -12.93 -24.90
CA ILE A 409 -0.69 -13.51 -23.57
C ILE A 409 0.78 -13.92 -23.37
N LEU A 410 1.17 -14.00 -22.10
CA LEU A 410 2.36 -14.77 -21.69
C LEU A 410 1.91 -16.16 -21.25
N GLY A 411 2.58 -17.21 -21.73
CA GLY A 411 2.28 -18.59 -21.39
C GLY A 411 3.50 -19.36 -20.90
N LEU A 412 3.30 -20.28 -19.95
CA LEU A 412 4.30 -21.24 -19.51
C LEU A 412 3.87 -22.65 -19.84
N GLU A 413 4.81 -23.49 -20.26
CA GLU A 413 4.57 -24.92 -20.43
C GLU A 413 4.37 -25.59 -19.06
N ILE A 414 3.46 -26.55 -19.02
CA ILE A 414 3.29 -27.37 -17.82
C ILE A 414 4.40 -28.41 -17.77
N ASP A 415 5.24 -28.29 -16.77
CA ASP A 415 6.34 -29.19 -16.45
C ASP A 415 6.32 -29.61 -14.97
N LYS A 416 7.39 -30.30 -14.52
CA LYS A 416 7.54 -30.71 -13.13
C LYS A 416 7.61 -29.55 -12.13
N LYS A 417 7.97 -28.33 -12.58
CA LYS A 417 8.05 -27.13 -11.72
C LYS A 417 6.72 -26.40 -11.63
N THR A 418 6.01 -26.28 -12.76
CA THR A 418 4.78 -25.51 -12.88
C THR A 418 3.53 -26.31 -12.49
N ALA A 419 3.52 -27.62 -12.73
CA ALA A 419 2.37 -28.48 -12.44
C ALA A 419 1.93 -28.44 -10.95
N PRO A 420 2.84 -28.45 -9.95
CA PRO A 420 2.43 -28.37 -8.54
C PRO A 420 1.79 -27.05 -8.14
N MET A 421 1.98 -25.97 -8.94
CA MET A 421 1.42 -24.65 -8.70
C MET A 421 -0.02 -24.51 -9.22
N LEU A 422 -0.55 -25.55 -9.91
CA LEU A 422 -1.86 -25.52 -10.56
C LEU A 422 -2.81 -26.52 -9.90
N ARG A 423 -3.86 -26.04 -9.25
CA ARG A 423 -4.87 -26.89 -8.61
C ARG A 423 -5.74 -27.60 -9.65
N GLY A 424 -6.13 -28.81 -9.33
CA GLY A 424 -7.09 -29.57 -10.13
C GLY A 424 -6.65 -29.81 -11.58
N LEU A 425 -5.33 -29.83 -11.83
CA LEU A 425 -4.77 -30.02 -13.16
C LEU A 425 -5.22 -31.38 -13.76
N ARG A 426 -5.90 -31.36 -14.90
CA ARG A 426 -6.50 -32.53 -15.54
C ARG A 426 -5.56 -33.34 -16.43
N GLY A 427 -4.28 -33.02 -16.45
CA GLY A 427 -3.29 -33.74 -17.24
C GLY A 427 -1.92 -33.09 -17.20
N PRO A 428 -0.86 -33.82 -17.54
CA PRO A 428 0.52 -33.38 -17.34
C PRO A 428 1.05 -32.41 -18.40
N TYR A 429 0.22 -31.92 -19.32
CA TYR A 429 0.59 -31.04 -20.41
C TYR A 429 -0.35 -29.85 -20.55
N GLY A 430 0.06 -28.84 -21.26
CA GLY A 430 -0.69 -27.64 -21.58
C GLY A 430 0.16 -26.39 -21.43
N ILE A 431 -0.45 -25.26 -21.69
CA ILE A 431 0.19 -23.95 -21.56
C ILE A 431 -0.64 -23.12 -20.60
N VAL A 432 -0.09 -22.81 -19.42
CA VAL A 432 -0.76 -21.94 -18.47
C VAL A 432 -0.59 -20.47 -18.86
N VAL A 433 -1.69 -19.74 -18.90
CA VAL A 433 -1.71 -18.29 -19.11
C VAL A 433 -1.23 -17.63 -17.83
N THR A 434 -0.12 -16.89 -17.89
CA THR A 434 0.43 -16.19 -16.72
C THR A 434 0.07 -14.72 -16.70
N ALA A 435 -0.04 -14.07 -17.87
CA ALA A 435 -0.41 -12.67 -17.98
C ALA A 435 -1.07 -12.38 -19.33
N ARG A 436 -1.83 -11.28 -19.38
CA ARG A 436 -2.27 -10.65 -20.63
C ARG A 436 -1.37 -9.49 -20.97
N VAL A 437 -1.07 -9.32 -22.26
CA VAL A 437 -0.31 -8.17 -22.74
C VAL A 437 -1.27 -7.06 -23.09
N THR A 438 -1.12 -5.89 -22.50
CA THR A 438 -1.93 -4.71 -22.80
C THR A 438 -1.71 -4.24 -24.22
N GLY A 439 -2.80 -3.90 -24.93
CA GLY A 439 -2.74 -3.44 -26.32
C GLY A 439 -2.78 -4.54 -27.37
N SER A 440 -2.97 -5.82 -27.00
CA SER A 440 -3.29 -6.85 -27.98
C SER A 440 -4.63 -6.55 -28.66
N LYS A 441 -4.61 -6.44 -29.98
CA LYS A 441 -5.83 -6.37 -30.80
C LYS A 441 -6.52 -7.73 -30.72
N GLY A 442 -7.60 -7.84 -30.06
CA GLY A 442 -8.38 -9.06 -29.92
C GLY A 442 -8.86 -9.24 -28.48
N ASP A 443 -10.15 -9.26 -28.31
CA ASP A 443 -10.79 -9.52 -27.02
C ASP A 443 -10.78 -11.03 -26.75
N VAL A 444 -9.57 -11.58 -26.51
CA VAL A 444 -9.42 -12.99 -26.18
C VAL A 444 -9.86 -13.19 -24.74
N ALA A 445 -10.92 -13.92 -24.51
CA ALA A 445 -11.50 -14.21 -23.20
C ALA A 445 -10.64 -15.17 -22.33
N LEU A 446 -9.30 -15.08 -22.45
CA LEU A 446 -8.34 -15.80 -21.62
C LEU A 446 -7.98 -14.96 -20.39
N VAL A 447 -7.88 -15.62 -19.25
CA VAL A 447 -7.46 -15.00 -17.99
C VAL A 447 -6.24 -15.72 -17.42
N PRO A 448 -5.42 -15.05 -16.60
CA PRO A 448 -4.34 -15.73 -15.87
C PRO A 448 -4.88 -16.90 -15.06
N GLY A 449 -4.20 -18.05 -15.12
CA GLY A 449 -4.65 -19.32 -14.52
C GLY A 449 -5.31 -20.29 -15.50
N ASP A 450 -5.78 -19.84 -16.66
CA ASP A 450 -6.27 -20.72 -17.71
C ASP A 450 -5.15 -21.62 -18.21
N VAL A 451 -5.45 -22.89 -18.44
CA VAL A 451 -4.53 -23.84 -19.07
C VAL A 451 -5.03 -24.19 -20.48
N ILE A 452 -4.34 -23.75 -21.49
CA ILE A 452 -4.64 -24.10 -22.89
C ILE A 452 -4.27 -25.56 -23.10
N ARG A 453 -5.28 -26.38 -23.46
CA ARG A 453 -5.16 -27.82 -23.69
C ARG A 453 -5.07 -28.18 -25.18
N SER A 454 -5.91 -27.56 -25.96
CA SER A 454 -5.93 -27.80 -27.40
C SER A 454 -6.34 -26.56 -28.18
N LEU A 455 -5.92 -26.52 -29.46
CA LEU A 455 -6.38 -25.58 -30.48
C LEU A 455 -7.04 -26.38 -31.59
N ASN A 456 -8.30 -26.09 -31.91
CA ASN A 456 -9.09 -26.82 -32.94
C ASN A 456 -8.89 -28.35 -32.82
N THR A 457 -9.08 -28.91 -31.64
CA THR A 457 -8.92 -30.33 -31.32
C THR A 457 -7.45 -30.87 -31.24
N GLN A 458 -6.47 -30.12 -31.71
CA GLN A 458 -5.07 -30.54 -31.63
C GLN A 458 -4.49 -30.21 -30.25
N PRO A 459 -3.90 -31.17 -29.53
CA PRO A 459 -3.29 -30.92 -28.24
C PRO A 459 -2.11 -29.93 -28.33
N MET A 460 -2.08 -28.95 -27.43
CA MET A 460 -1.00 -27.96 -27.32
C MET A 460 -0.09 -28.33 -26.12
N THR A 461 1.00 -28.98 -26.42
CA THR A 461 1.94 -29.49 -25.42
C THR A 461 3.12 -28.56 -25.19
N THR A 462 3.47 -27.71 -26.16
CA THR A 462 4.59 -26.77 -26.08
C THR A 462 4.18 -25.38 -26.61
N LEU A 463 4.88 -24.35 -26.15
CA LEU A 463 4.72 -22.97 -26.66
C LEU A 463 5.02 -22.88 -28.14
N GLU A 464 6.08 -23.57 -28.60
CA GLU A 464 6.46 -23.59 -29.98
C GLU A 464 5.35 -24.16 -30.88
N ARG A 465 4.75 -25.28 -30.46
CA ARG A 465 3.62 -25.89 -31.18
C ARG A 465 2.42 -24.95 -31.26
N LEU A 466 2.09 -24.28 -30.17
CA LEU A 466 0.97 -23.32 -30.17
C LEU A 466 1.26 -22.13 -31.09
N ARG A 467 2.47 -21.56 -31.02
CA ARG A 467 2.87 -20.46 -31.94
C ARG A 467 2.83 -20.86 -33.39
N ALA A 468 3.36 -22.05 -33.71
CA ALA A 468 3.34 -22.57 -35.09
C ALA A 468 1.91 -22.78 -35.59
N ALA A 469 1.02 -23.36 -34.76
CA ALA A 469 -0.37 -23.56 -35.11
C ALA A 469 -1.11 -22.23 -35.32
N LEU A 470 -0.91 -21.24 -34.47
CA LEU A 470 -1.52 -19.91 -34.63
C LEU A 470 -1.01 -19.19 -35.89
N LYS A 471 0.29 -19.31 -36.20
CA LYS A 471 0.88 -18.72 -37.43
C LYS A 471 0.33 -19.33 -38.72
N ALA A 472 -0.10 -20.60 -38.68
CA ALA A 472 -0.66 -21.31 -39.84
C ALA A 472 -2.11 -20.92 -40.13
N ILE A 473 -2.81 -20.23 -39.21
CA ILE A 473 -4.20 -19.83 -39.36
C ILE A 473 -4.26 -18.46 -40.03
N ALA A 474 -5.04 -18.34 -41.09
CA ALA A 474 -5.24 -17.07 -41.77
C ALA A 474 -6.00 -16.06 -40.87
N PRO A 475 -5.65 -14.76 -40.91
CA PRO A 475 -6.41 -13.73 -40.20
C PRO A 475 -7.90 -13.78 -40.53
N GLY A 476 -8.76 -13.52 -39.55
CA GLY A 476 -10.19 -13.58 -39.68
C GLY A 476 -10.80 -15.01 -39.61
N THR A 477 -9.96 -16.07 -39.51
CA THR A 477 -10.46 -17.43 -39.38
C THR A 477 -10.84 -17.73 -37.93
N PRO A 478 -12.08 -18.17 -37.65
CA PRO A 478 -12.45 -18.61 -36.30
C PRO A 478 -11.65 -19.84 -35.87
N LEU A 479 -11.20 -19.83 -34.65
CA LEU A 479 -10.55 -20.96 -33.99
C LEU A 479 -11.14 -21.19 -32.60
N VAL A 480 -10.93 -22.38 -32.04
CA VAL A 480 -11.44 -22.73 -30.72
C VAL A 480 -10.30 -23.25 -29.85
N LEU A 481 -10.09 -22.63 -28.72
CA LEU A 481 -9.26 -23.19 -27.68
C LEU A 481 -10.07 -24.02 -26.70
N GLN A 482 -9.62 -25.22 -26.38
CA GLN A 482 -10.08 -25.90 -25.19
C GLN A 482 -9.13 -25.49 -24.06
N ILE A 483 -9.69 -24.87 -23.04
CA ILE A 483 -8.95 -24.45 -21.86
C ILE A 483 -9.45 -25.20 -20.62
N GLN A 484 -8.59 -25.30 -19.63
CA GLN A 484 -8.99 -25.67 -18.29
C GLN A 484 -9.00 -24.40 -17.44
N ARG A 485 -10.16 -24.05 -16.87
CA ARG A 485 -10.41 -22.94 -15.96
C ARG A 485 -11.06 -23.48 -14.70
N ASP A 486 -10.50 -23.20 -13.53
CA ASP A 486 -11.01 -23.66 -12.23
C ASP A 486 -11.31 -25.17 -12.20
N GLY A 487 -10.38 -25.96 -12.74
CA GLY A 487 -10.52 -27.42 -12.83
C GLY A 487 -11.53 -27.93 -13.89
N LYS A 488 -12.28 -27.06 -14.58
CA LYS A 488 -13.27 -27.40 -15.62
C LYS A 488 -12.71 -27.18 -17.02
N LEU A 489 -13.09 -28.02 -17.97
CA LEU A 489 -12.77 -27.81 -19.38
C LEU A 489 -13.84 -26.93 -20.03
N VAL A 490 -13.41 -25.89 -20.74
CA VAL A 490 -14.28 -24.93 -21.43
C VAL A 490 -13.76 -24.69 -22.85
N PHE A 491 -14.63 -24.50 -23.81
CA PHE A 491 -14.27 -24.06 -25.15
C PHE A 491 -14.37 -22.53 -25.26
N VAL A 492 -13.31 -21.91 -25.72
CA VAL A 492 -13.22 -20.46 -25.96
C VAL A 492 -13.03 -20.21 -27.44
N PRO A 493 -14.06 -19.68 -28.14
CA PRO A 493 -13.91 -19.26 -29.53
C PRO A 493 -13.10 -17.98 -29.62
N ILE A 494 -12.24 -17.88 -30.63
CA ILE A 494 -11.33 -16.74 -30.86
C ILE A 494 -11.28 -16.48 -32.35
N THR A 495 -11.16 -15.22 -32.75
CA THR A 495 -10.84 -14.82 -34.11
C THR A 495 -9.51 -14.07 -34.07
N LEU A 496 -8.53 -14.53 -34.84
CA LEU A 496 -7.23 -13.81 -34.97
C LEU A 496 -7.45 -12.64 -35.94
N GLU A 497 -7.05 -11.47 -35.51
CA GLU A 497 -7.03 -10.26 -36.35
C GLU A 497 -5.75 -10.12 -37.18
#